data_4f8b647f51ced0f75807aaa0c0c603a2
#
_entry.id   4f8b647f51ced0f75807aaa0c0c603a2
#
_cell.length_a   1.000
_cell.length_b   1.000
_cell.length_c   1.000
_cell.angle_alpha   90.00
_cell.angle_beta   90.00
_cell.angle_gamma   90.00
#
_symmetry.space_group_name_H-M   'P 1'
#
loop_
_entity.id
_entity.type
_entity.pdbx_description
1 polymer ?
#
loop_
_entity_poly.entity_id
_entity_poly.type
_entity_poly.pdbx_seq_one_letter_code
_entity_poly.pdbx_strand_id
1 'polypeptide(L)'
;MIEIEQLRYVRLGTRNLPAAVDFAQRILGLQLIERNDEQATFRSDFRDHTLVYEVGDPMQQSVGLEVRTQATLDRAIAALAATGITATTAHAQALARRKARTMASFRDHSGNTFELVVRPQTSGWRYFPSRDAGVTGLTAVALRTTANEADETLWTTLFNGQVSDWVGDAAFIRFDDAHHRLALHPSSRAGVLAIEYAVEGMNQIMQAMYFLQSAQVKIVHGPGRRPTSDQMFLTFAGPDDMLFSYVAEGVRIADDGAHRPRQFARKRLSFCAWGSESTIPEFEVSEDSD
;
A
#
# COMPACT_ATOMS: atom_id res chain seq x y z
N MET A 1 -1.57 -21.16 9.66
CA MET A 1 -1.27 -19.91 8.95
C MET A 1 -2.58 -19.32 8.45
N ILE A 2 -2.77 -18.01 8.56
CA ILE A 2 -3.98 -17.28 8.12
C ILE A 2 -3.73 -16.77 6.71
N GLU A 3 -4.60 -17.14 5.77
CA GLU A 3 -4.48 -16.76 4.37
C GLU A 3 -5.06 -15.37 4.14
N ILE A 4 -4.22 -14.46 3.65
CA ILE A 4 -4.61 -13.16 3.06
C ILE A 4 -4.82 -13.41 1.58
N GLU A 5 -6.04 -13.14 1.09
CA GLU A 5 -6.41 -13.33 -0.32
C GLU A 5 -5.89 -12.18 -1.19
N GLN A 6 -6.00 -10.94 -0.69
CA GLN A 6 -5.55 -9.76 -1.41
C GLN A 6 -5.53 -8.49 -0.57
N LEU A 7 -4.76 -7.51 -1.02
CA LEU A 7 -4.84 -6.11 -0.59
C LEU A 7 -6.11 -5.49 -1.16
N ARG A 8 -6.95 -4.88 -0.32
CA ARG A 8 -8.26 -4.34 -0.75
C ARG A 8 -8.27 -2.83 -0.91
N TYR A 9 -7.85 -2.11 0.12
CA TYR A 9 -7.90 -0.64 0.15
C TYR A 9 -6.92 -0.06 1.15
N VAL A 10 -6.70 1.24 1.02
CA VAL A 10 -6.07 2.07 2.05
C VAL A 10 -7.04 3.15 2.47
N ARG A 11 -7.18 3.36 3.78
CA ARG A 11 -7.94 4.46 4.37
C ARG A 11 -6.97 5.48 4.94
N LEU A 12 -7.21 6.75 4.65
CA LEU A 12 -6.42 7.89 5.09
C LEU A 12 -7.31 8.92 5.77
N GLY A 13 -6.88 9.42 6.91
CA GLY A 13 -7.41 10.67 7.45
C GLY A 13 -6.95 11.86 6.60
N THR A 14 -7.77 12.91 6.52
CA THR A 14 -7.39 14.16 5.85
C THR A 14 -8.00 15.36 6.56
N ARG A 15 -7.23 16.45 6.64
CA ARG A 15 -7.71 17.74 7.16
C ARG A 15 -8.51 18.54 6.14
N ASN A 16 -8.40 18.17 4.84
CA ASN A 16 -9.05 18.87 3.74
C ASN A 16 -9.60 17.89 2.70
N LEU A 17 -10.79 17.36 2.99
CA LEU A 17 -11.46 16.40 2.11
C LEU A 17 -11.67 16.93 0.67
N PRO A 18 -12.09 18.19 0.43
CA PRO A 18 -12.18 18.72 -0.93
C PRO A 18 -10.87 18.65 -1.71
N ALA A 19 -9.75 19.04 -1.11
CA ALA A 19 -8.44 18.96 -1.75
C ALA A 19 -7.99 17.50 -2.00
N ALA A 20 -8.25 16.60 -1.05
CA ALA A 20 -7.98 15.18 -1.21
C ALA A 20 -8.81 14.54 -2.34
N VAL A 21 -10.07 14.95 -2.49
CA VAL A 21 -10.95 14.52 -3.59
C VAL A 21 -10.43 15.01 -4.94
N ASP A 22 -10.08 16.31 -5.06
CA ASP A 22 -9.50 16.87 -6.29
C ASP A 22 -8.21 16.13 -6.68
N PHE A 23 -7.32 15.89 -5.70
CA PHE A 23 -6.09 15.15 -5.93
C PHE A 23 -6.35 13.72 -6.42
N ALA A 24 -7.24 12.98 -5.76
CA ALA A 24 -7.53 11.60 -6.13
C ALA A 24 -8.12 11.50 -7.55
N GLN A 25 -8.98 12.44 -7.96
CA GLN A 25 -9.57 12.44 -9.29
C GLN A 25 -8.62 13.00 -10.35
N ARG A 26 -8.10 14.20 -10.13
CA ARG A 26 -7.33 14.93 -11.13
C ARG A 26 -5.89 14.48 -11.24
N ILE A 27 -5.24 14.17 -10.11
CA ILE A 27 -3.83 13.77 -10.09
C ILE A 27 -3.69 12.25 -10.20
N LEU A 28 -4.33 11.47 -9.30
CA LEU A 28 -4.25 10.01 -9.34
C LEU A 28 -5.09 9.39 -10.47
N GLY A 29 -6.10 10.09 -10.99
CA GLY A 29 -6.99 9.56 -12.03
C GLY A 29 -8.02 8.56 -11.51
N LEU A 30 -8.20 8.43 -10.17
CA LEU A 30 -9.12 7.46 -9.60
C LEU A 30 -10.58 7.85 -9.84
N GLN A 31 -11.44 6.85 -9.95
CA GLN A 31 -12.88 7.06 -10.08
C GLN A 31 -13.51 7.31 -8.71
N LEU A 32 -14.14 8.48 -8.52
CA LEU A 32 -14.96 8.75 -7.35
C LEU A 32 -16.21 7.85 -7.37
N ILE A 33 -16.48 7.16 -6.26
CA ILE A 33 -17.64 6.27 -6.09
C ILE A 33 -18.70 6.93 -5.22
N GLU A 34 -18.30 7.37 -4.03
CA GLU A 34 -19.18 8.04 -3.09
C GLU A 34 -18.46 9.21 -2.42
N ARG A 35 -19.22 10.25 -2.11
CA ARG A 35 -18.74 11.38 -1.33
C ARG A 35 -19.87 11.93 -0.48
N ASN A 36 -19.54 12.24 0.78
CA ASN A 36 -20.35 13.05 1.67
C ASN A 36 -19.44 14.03 2.43
N ASP A 37 -19.92 14.67 3.48
CA ASP A 37 -19.16 15.66 4.25
C ASP A 37 -18.06 15.02 5.12
N GLU A 38 -18.13 13.71 5.40
CA GLU A 38 -17.20 13.00 6.27
C GLU A 38 -16.18 12.16 5.52
N GLN A 39 -16.52 11.65 4.32
CA GLN A 39 -15.65 10.75 3.57
C GLN A 39 -15.86 10.81 2.06
N ALA A 40 -14.84 10.33 1.34
CA ALA A 40 -14.92 10.04 -0.08
C ALA A 40 -14.22 8.71 -0.40
N THR A 41 -14.82 7.90 -1.26
CA THR A 41 -14.29 6.60 -1.69
C THR A 41 -13.98 6.58 -3.16
N PHE A 42 -12.87 5.96 -3.52
CA PHE A 42 -12.36 5.90 -4.88
C PHE A 42 -11.97 4.48 -5.24
N ARG A 43 -12.15 4.13 -6.50
CA ARG A 43 -11.65 2.86 -7.03
C ARG A 43 -10.64 3.07 -8.16
N SER A 44 -9.79 2.08 -8.33
CA SER A 44 -8.78 1.99 -9.39
C SER A 44 -8.97 0.77 -10.30
N ASP A 45 -9.92 -0.11 -9.97
CA ASP A 45 -10.14 -1.40 -10.63
C ASP A 45 -11.53 -1.99 -10.33
N PHE A 46 -11.67 -3.33 -10.33
CA PHE A 46 -12.92 -4.06 -10.06
C PHE A 46 -13.40 -4.00 -8.60
N ARG A 47 -12.53 -3.64 -7.65
CA ARG A 47 -12.91 -3.48 -6.23
C ARG A 47 -13.87 -2.32 -6.09
N ASP A 48 -14.80 -2.37 -5.15
CA ASP A 48 -15.73 -1.26 -4.91
C ASP A 48 -14.97 0.03 -4.61
N HIS A 49 -13.96 -0.06 -3.75
CA HIS A 49 -13.03 1.04 -3.46
C HIS A 49 -11.63 0.51 -3.17
N THR A 50 -10.62 1.33 -3.45
CA THR A 50 -9.20 1.06 -3.19
C THR A 50 -8.55 2.17 -2.38
N LEU A 51 -9.15 3.37 -2.34
CA LEU A 51 -8.75 4.50 -1.51
C LEU A 51 -9.97 5.09 -0.82
N VAL A 52 -9.83 5.38 0.46
CA VAL A 52 -10.84 6.09 1.27
C VAL A 52 -10.17 7.27 1.94
N TYR A 53 -10.69 8.47 1.73
CA TYR A 53 -10.39 9.63 2.56
C TYR A 53 -11.50 9.86 3.56
N GLU A 54 -11.15 10.02 4.84
CA GLU A 54 -12.06 10.41 5.93
C GLU A 54 -11.59 11.72 6.56
N VAL A 55 -12.52 12.62 6.86
CA VAL A 55 -12.19 13.85 7.59
C VAL A 55 -11.65 13.49 8.96
N GLY A 56 -10.45 13.95 9.28
CA GLY A 56 -9.83 13.66 10.58
C GLY A 56 -8.31 13.82 10.57
N ASP A 57 -7.68 13.21 11.56
CA ASP A 57 -6.23 13.23 11.69
C ASP A 57 -5.57 12.41 10.56
N PRO A 58 -4.65 12.99 9.77
CA PRO A 58 -3.89 12.28 8.74
C PRO A 58 -3.11 11.05 9.26
N MET A 59 -2.81 11.00 10.54
CA MET A 59 -2.18 9.82 11.16
C MET A 59 -3.16 8.66 11.40
N GLN A 60 -4.46 8.88 11.26
CA GLN A 60 -5.47 7.81 11.29
C GLN A 60 -5.52 7.12 9.93
N GLN A 61 -4.71 6.09 9.79
CA GLN A 61 -4.56 5.34 8.57
C GLN A 61 -4.85 3.86 8.82
N SER A 62 -5.36 3.15 7.83
CA SER A 62 -5.48 1.69 7.88
C SER A 62 -5.33 1.05 6.51
N VAL A 63 -4.85 -0.20 6.51
CA VAL A 63 -4.70 -1.03 5.32
C VAL A 63 -5.71 -2.18 5.40
N GLY A 64 -6.60 -2.27 4.43
CA GLY A 64 -7.61 -3.33 4.32
C GLY A 64 -7.06 -4.54 3.58
N LEU A 65 -7.10 -5.70 4.22
CA LEU A 65 -6.69 -6.99 3.68
C LEU A 65 -7.87 -7.96 3.71
N GLU A 66 -8.10 -8.67 2.61
CA GLU A 66 -9.20 -9.63 2.54
C GLU A 66 -8.81 -10.99 3.09
N VAL A 67 -9.69 -11.55 3.91
CA VAL A 67 -9.69 -12.95 4.31
C VAL A 67 -10.98 -13.63 3.81
N ARG A 68 -10.89 -14.89 3.41
CA ARG A 68 -11.92 -15.57 2.64
C ARG A 68 -13.23 -15.76 3.37
N THR A 69 -13.18 -16.14 4.65
CA THR A 69 -14.36 -16.57 5.40
C THR A 69 -14.40 -16.00 6.81
N GLN A 70 -15.61 -15.99 7.41
CA GLN A 70 -15.77 -15.69 8.84
C GLN A 70 -14.88 -16.58 9.71
N ALA A 71 -14.83 -17.88 9.45
CA ALA A 71 -14.02 -18.82 10.20
C ALA A 71 -12.52 -18.50 10.10
N THR A 72 -12.05 -17.97 8.95
CA THR A 72 -10.67 -17.50 8.80
C THR A 72 -10.44 -16.24 9.64
N LEU A 73 -11.40 -15.31 9.67
CA LEU A 73 -11.32 -14.12 10.51
C LEU A 73 -11.28 -14.46 12.00
N ASP A 74 -12.15 -15.39 12.45
CA ASP A 74 -12.20 -15.84 13.85
C ASP A 74 -10.88 -16.49 14.28
N ARG A 75 -10.28 -17.33 13.41
CA ARG A 75 -8.93 -17.90 13.64
C ARG A 75 -7.87 -16.82 13.69
N ALA A 76 -7.94 -15.79 12.83
CA ALA A 76 -6.99 -14.68 12.84
C ALA A 76 -7.06 -13.90 14.16
N ILE A 77 -8.27 -13.58 14.65
CA ILE A 77 -8.47 -12.91 15.94
C ILE A 77 -7.86 -13.74 17.09
N ALA A 78 -8.13 -15.05 17.12
CA ALA A 78 -7.60 -15.94 18.14
C ALA A 78 -6.06 -16.06 18.08
N ALA A 79 -5.50 -16.15 16.88
CA ALA A 79 -4.06 -16.26 16.67
C ALA A 79 -3.32 -14.95 17.04
N LEU A 80 -3.88 -13.78 16.69
CA LEU A 80 -3.38 -12.47 17.10
C LEU A 80 -3.40 -12.34 18.63
N ALA A 81 -4.50 -12.72 19.28
CA ALA A 81 -4.60 -12.69 20.75
C ALA A 81 -3.55 -13.58 21.42
N ALA A 82 -3.20 -14.73 20.84
CA ALA A 82 -2.15 -15.61 21.34
C ALA A 82 -0.74 -14.98 21.27
N THR A 83 -0.51 -14.00 20.38
CA THR A 83 0.73 -13.22 20.30
C THR A 83 0.68 -11.90 21.09
N GLY A 84 -0.40 -11.65 21.85
CA GLY A 84 -0.60 -10.41 22.61
C GLY A 84 -1.17 -9.24 21.81
N ILE A 85 -1.52 -9.46 20.54
CA ILE A 85 -2.13 -8.42 19.69
C ILE A 85 -3.65 -8.51 19.81
N THR A 86 -4.29 -7.41 20.25
CA THR A 86 -5.75 -7.34 20.34
C THR A 86 -6.35 -6.97 19.00
N ALA A 87 -7.26 -7.80 18.51
CA ALA A 87 -8.09 -7.49 17.35
C ALA A 87 -9.52 -7.15 17.79
N THR A 88 -10.06 -6.04 17.27
CA THR A 88 -11.39 -5.53 17.60
C THR A 88 -12.33 -5.73 16.41
N THR A 89 -13.46 -6.40 16.63
CA THR A 89 -14.50 -6.57 15.62
C THR A 89 -15.23 -5.25 15.36
N ALA A 90 -15.54 -5.00 14.09
CA ALA A 90 -16.18 -3.77 13.68
C ALA A 90 -17.67 -3.74 14.00
N HIS A 91 -18.17 -2.58 14.37
CA HIS A 91 -19.61 -2.31 14.53
C HIS A 91 -20.28 -2.07 13.16
N ALA A 92 -21.63 -2.12 13.13
CA ALA A 92 -22.42 -2.06 11.89
C ALA A 92 -22.13 -0.83 11.00
N GLN A 93 -21.91 0.35 11.60
CA GLN A 93 -21.59 1.56 10.84
C GLN A 93 -20.22 1.46 10.13
N ALA A 94 -19.20 0.91 10.80
CA ALA A 94 -17.89 0.70 10.18
C ALA A 94 -17.97 -0.32 9.04
N LEU A 95 -18.73 -1.40 9.21
CA LEU A 95 -18.97 -2.39 8.15
C LEU A 95 -19.66 -1.77 6.94
N ALA A 96 -20.69 -0.93 7.16
CA ALA A 96 -21.37 -0.24 6.08
C ALA A 96 -20.43 0.71 5.31
N ARG A 97 -19.58 1.45 6.03
CA ARG A 97 -18.59 2.35 5.42
C ARG A 97 -17.53 1.60 4.60
N ARG A 98 -17.15 0.38 4.99
CA ARG A 98 -16.17 -0.47 4.29
C ARG A 98 -16.83 -1.42 3.30
N LYS A 99 -18.17 -1.42 3.23
CA LYS A 99 -18.97 -2.34 2.38
C LYS A 99 -18.49 -3.78 2.52
N ALA A 100 -18.23 -4.20 3.75
CA ALA A 100 -17.76 -5.53 4.12
C ALA A 100 -18.82 -6.28 4.92
N ARG A 101 -18.86 -7.61 4.79
CA ARG A 101 -19.81 -8.43 5.58
C ARG A 101 -19.44 -8.46 7.04
N THR A 102 -18.16 -8.68 7.35
CA THR A 102 -17.58 -8.61 8.68
C THR A 102 -16.14 -8.13 8.58
N MET A 103 -15.61 -7.60 9.67
CA MET A 103 -14.27 -7.04 9.72
C MET A 103 -13.76 -7.05 11.16
N ALA A 104 -12.45 -7.22 11.32
CA ALA A 104 -11.76 -6.91 12.57
C ALA A 104 -10.54 -6.05 12.28
N SER A 105 -10.22 -5.12 13.16
CA SER A 105 -9.03 -4.29 13.09
C SER A 105 -8.03 -4.66 14.18
N PHE A 106 -6.75 -4.60 13.85
CA PHE A 106 -5.65 -4.78 14.80
C PHE A 106 -4.50 -3.82 14.47
N ARG A 107 -3.57 -3.69 15.40
CA ARG A 107 -2.31 -2.98 15.17
C ARG A 107 -1.15 -3.96 15.20
N ASP A 108 -0.20 -3.79 14.26
CA ASP A 108 1.07 -4.51 14.30
C ASP A 108 1.95 -4.01 15.47
N HIS A 109 3.14 -4.54 15.61
CA HIS A 109 4.07 -4.17 16.68
C HIS A 109 4.56 -2.72 16.57
N SER A 110 4.59 -2.16 15.38
CA SER A 110 4.90 -0.75 15.12
C SER A 110 3.72 0.18 15.40
N GLY A 111 2.48 -0.34 15.46
CA GLY A 111 1.26 0.43 15.67
C GLY A 111 0.51 0.76 14.36
N ASN A 112 0.91 0.24 13.22
CA ASN A 112 0.17 0.36 11.97
C ASN A 112 -1.17 -0.38 12.07
N THR A 113 -2.25 0.24 11.63
CA THR A 113 -3.59 -0.36 11.71
C THR A 113 -3.91 -1.14 10.45
N PHE A 114 -4.35 -2.39 10.65
CA PHE A 114 -4.85 -3.27 9.60
C PHE A 114 -6.31 -3.63 9.84
N GLU A 115 -7.05 -3.77 8.75
CA GLU A 115 -8.46 -4.20 8.75
C GLU A 115 -8.56 -5.52 7.97
N LEU A 116 -8.83 -6.63 8.66
CA LEU A 116 -9.12 -7.92 8.02
C LEU A 116 -10.59 -7.95 7.64
N VAL A 117 -10.89 -7.97 6.36
CA VAL A 117 -12.26 -7.86 5.83
C VAL A 117 -12.71 -9.16 5.18
N VAL A 118 -13.96 -9.55 5.44
CA VAL A 118 -14.60 -10.73 4.85
C VAL A 118 -15.64 -10.30 3.84
N ARG A 119 -15.54 -10.81 2.62
CA ARG A 119 -16.47 -10.52 1.52
C ARG A 119 -16.71 -9.02 1.34
N PRO A 120 -15.65 -8.23 1.15
CA PRO A 120 -15.82 -6.84 0.74
C PRO A 120 -16.49 -6.77 -0.62
N GLN A 121 -17.29 -5.74 -0.84
CA GLN A 121 -18.02 -5.56 -2.08
C GLN A 121 -17.06 -5.40 -3.27
N THR A 122 -17.42 -5.99 -4.39
CA THR A 122 -16.80 -5.74 -5.70
C THR A 122 -17.78 -4.96 -6.57
N SER A 123 -17.25 -4.14 -7.47
CA SER A 123 -18.10 -3.41 -8.41
C SER A 123 -18.48 -4.29 -9.59
N GLY A 124 -19.78 -4.34 -9.91
CA GLY A 124 -20.27 -4.94 -11.15
C GLY A 124 -20.09 -4.03 -12.38
N TRP A 125 -19.64 -2.79 -12.18
CA TRP A 125 -19.45 -1.81 -13.24
C TRP A 125 -18.00 -1.74 -13.68
N ARG A 126 -17.80 -1.49 -14.97
CA ARG A 126 -16.46 -1.22 -15.50
C ARG A 126 -15.84 -0.01 -14.80
N TYR A 127 -14.53 -0.07 -14.53
CA TYR A 127 -13.75 1.05 -14.04
C TYR A 127 -13.61 2.12 -15.13
N PHE A 128 -13.91 3.37 -14.76
CA PHE A 128 -13.73 4.55 -15.60
C PHE A 128 -12.87 5.56 -14.86
N PRO A 129 -11.60 5.76 -15.24
CA PRO A 129 -10.73 6.73 -14.59
C PRO A 129 -11.27 8.16 -14.77
N SER A 130 -11.12 8.98 -13.74
CA SER A 130 -11.45 10.42 -13.83
C SER A 130 -10.47 11.17 -14.73
N ARG A 131 -9.25 10.69 -14.84
CA ARG A 131 -8.21 11.05 -15.79
C ARG A 131 -7.53 9.78 -16.27
N ASP A 132 -7.26 9.69 -17.56
CA ASP A 132 -6.49 8.56 -18.11
C ASP A 132 -5.01 8.66 -17.69
N ALA A 133 -4.71 8.03 -16.56
CA ALA A 133 -3.36 7.86 -16.03
C ALA A 133 -2.81 6.46 -16.31
N GLY A 134 -3.57 5.63 -17.02
CA GLY A 134 -3.24 4.22 -17.26
C GLY A 134 -3.26 3.36 -16.00
N VAL A 135 -3.96 3.79 -14.93
CA VAL A 135 -4.04 3.01 -13.67
C VAL A 135 -4.81 1.73 -13.90
N THR A 136 -4.20 0.61 -13.53
CA THR A 136 -4.78 -0.74 -13.64
C THR A 136 -5.20 -1.32 -12.28
N GLY A 137 -4.74 -0.75 -11.16
CA GLY A 137 -5.19 -1.15 -9.83
C GLY A 137 -4.24 -0.76 -8.69
N LEU A 138 -4.77 -0.82 -7.47
CA LEU A 138 -3.96 -0.76 -6.24
C LEU A 138 -3.11 -2.04 -6.16
N THR A 139 -1.79 -1.89 -6.00
CA THR A 139 -0.87 -3.05 -6.05
C THR A 139 -0.13 -3.29 -4.74
N ALA A 140 0.35 -2.27 -4.07
CA ALA A 140 1.11 -2.44 -2.83
C ALA A 140 0.99 -1.22 -1.90
N VAL A 141 1.40 -1.41 -0.66
CA VAL A 141 1.51 -0.36 0.35
C VAL A 141 2.88 -0.46 1.01
N ALA A 142 3.63 0.64 0.99
CA ALA A 142 4.82 0.78 1.79
C ALA A 142 4.46 1.35 3.17
N LEU A 143 5.00 0.77 4.23
CA LEU A 143 4.76 1.10 5.63
C LEU A 143 6.05 1.55 6.31
N ARG A 144 5.95 2.53 7.18
CA ARG A 144 6.97 2.87 8.17
C ARG A 144 6.81 1.95 9.36
N THR A 145 7.90 1.36 9.82
CA THR A 145 7.92 0.42 10.93
C THR A 145 8.96 0.81 11.96
N THR A 146 8.59 0.77 13.24
CA THR A 146 9.49 1.00 14.38
C THR A 146 9.98 -0.29 15.03
N ALA A 147 9.35 -1.43 14.66
CA ALA A 147 9.62 -2.77 15.14
C ALA A 147 9.71 -3.76 13.96
N ASN A 148 10.58 -3.47 13.00
CA ASN A 148 10.59 -4.10 11.68
C ASN A 148 10.66 -5.63 11.71
N GLU A 149 11.58 -6.19 12.50
CA GLU A 149 11.77 -7.65 12.64
C GLU A 149 10.51 -8.34 13.25
N ALA A 150 9.89 -7.70 14.25
CA ALA A 150 8.67 -8.23 14.86
C ALA A 150 7.48 -8.16 13.87
N ASP A 151 7.37 -7.09 13.09
CA ASP A 151 6.33 -6.95 12.06
C ASP A 151 6.56 -7.94 10.91
N GLU A 152 7.79 -8.13 10.44
CA GLU A 152 8.12 -9.17 9.44
C GLU A 152 7.75 -10.56 9.96
N THR A 153 8.12 -10.87 11.20
CA THR A 153 7.80 -12.14 11.86
C THR A 153 6.28 -12.34 11.94
N LEU A 154 5.52 -11.30 12.30
CA LEU A 154 4.04 -11.35 12.33
C LEU A 154 3.49 -11.80 10.98
N TRP A 155 3.92 -11.16 9.89
CA TRP A 155 3.39 -11.43 8.54
C TRP A 155 3.81 -12.80 7.99
N THR A 156 5.00 -13.29 8.35
CA THR A 156 5.55 -14.54 7.80
C THR A 156 5.22 -15.78 8.64
N THR A 157 4.86 -15.62 9.92
CA THR A 157 4.57 -16.77 10.80
C THR A 157 3.07 -16.95 11.03
N LEU A 158 2.33 -15.87 11.23
CA LEU A 158 0.90 -15.93 11.52
C LEU A 158 0.07 -15.90 10.23
N PHE A 159 0.46 -15.05 9.27
CA PHE A 159 -0.16 -14.95 7.95
C PHE A 159 0.64 -15.69 6.88
N ASN A 160 0.07 -15.82 5.68
CA ASN A 160 0.73 -16.43 4.51
C ASN A 160 1.73 -15.51 3.82
N GLY A 161 2.24 -14.49 4.53
CA GLY A 161 3.25 -13.60 3.99
C GLY A 161 4.58 -14.32 3.72
N GLN A 162 5.20 -14.02 2.60
CA GLN A 162 6.52 -14.50 2.25
C GLN A 162 7.40 -13.32 1.88
N VAL A 163 8.61 -13.29 2.40
CA VAL A 163 9.59 -12.27 2.00
C VAL A 163 10.09 -12.57 0.59
N SER A 164 10.04 -11.59 -0.28
CA SER A 164 10.58 -11.69 -1.64
C SER A 164 12.03 -11.20 -1.70
N ASP A 165 12.35 -10.09 -1.06
CA ASP A 165 13.69 -9.54 -0.97
C ASP A 165 13.81 -8.62 0.25
N TRP A 166 15.06 -8.26 0.62
CA TRP A 166 15.36 -7.20 1.58
C TRP A 166 16.26 -6.13 0.97
N VAL A 167 16.14 -4.90 1.46
CA VAL A 167 17.12 -3.80 1.27
C VAL A 167 17.53 -3.28 2.64
N GLY A 168 18.73 -3.62 3.08
CA GLY A 168 19.09 -3.49 4.49
C GLY A 168 18.07 -4.26 5.33
N ASP A 169 17.42 -3.58 6.27
CA ASP A 169 16.38 -4.16 7.13
C ASP A 169 14.95 -3.97 6.54
N ALA A 170 14.80 -3.31 5.40
CA ALA A 170 13.49 -3.18 4.76
C ALA A 170 13.08 -4.49 4.09
N ALA A 171 11.89 -5.02 4.42
CA ALA A 171 11.37 -6.28 3.91
C ALA A 171 10.24 -6.07 2.91
N PHE A 172 10.26 -6.84 1.82
CA PHE A 172 9.20 -6.83 0.79
C PHE A 172 8.41 -8.13 0.88
N ILE A 173 7.13 -8.03 1.28
CA ILE A 173 6.28 -9.17 1.63
C ILE A 173 5.18 -9.35 0.58
N ARG A 174 5.07 -10.56 0.02
CA ARG A 174 4.02 -11.00 -0.89
C ARG A 174 3.00 -11.89 -0.19
N PHE A 175 1.79 -11.92 -0.72
CA PHE A 175 0.71 -12.86 -0.38
C PHE A 175 0.23 -13.64 -1.61
N ASP A 176 0.70 -13.27 -2.78
CA ASP A 176 0.37 -13.83 -4.09
C ASP A 176 1.61 -13.81 -5.01
N ASP A 177 1.42 -13.92 -6.32
CA ASP A 177 2.49 -13.93 -7.31
C ASP A 177 3.18 -12.57 -7.56
N ALA A 178 2.65 -11.47 -7.04
CA ALA A 178 3.33 -10.18 -7.11
C ALA A 178 4.57 -10.17 -6.21
N HIS A 179 5.62 -9.45 -6.61
CA HIS A 179 6.83 -9.35 -5.81
C HIS A 179 6.55 -8.91 -4.36
N HIS A 180 5.64 -7.97 -4.15
CA HIS A 180 5.20 -7.58 -2.81
C HIS A 180 3.81 -6.93 -2.84
N ARG A 181 3.13 -7.02 -1.70
CA ARG A 181 1.91 -6.29 -1.38
C ARG A 181 2.11 -5.36 -0.21
N LEU A 182 3.05 -5.70 0.68
CA LEU A 182 3.52 -4.83 1.76
C LEU A 182 5.04 -4.66 1.62
N ALA A 183 5.53 -3.43 1.83
CA ALA A 183 6.93 -3.13 2.00
C ALA A 183 7.12 -2.48 3.38
N LEU A 184 7.91 -3.11 4.24
CA LEU A 184 8.17 -2.64 5.60
C LEU A 184 9.49 -1.86 5.59
N HIS A 185 9.45 -0.57 5.86
CA HIS A 185 10.63 0.28 5.89
C HIS A 185 10.92 0.74 7.32
N PRO A 186 12.09 0.42 7.88
CA PRO A 186 12.52 0.94 9.17
C PRO A 186 12.42 2.46 9.24
N SER A 187 11.78 2.97 10.28
CA SER A 187 11.54 4.40 10.49
C SER A 187 11.45 4.70 11.98
N SER A 188 11.58 5.97 12.35
CA SER A 188 11.37 6.45 13.72
C SER A 188 9.88 6.54 14.12
N ARG A 189 8.96 6.34 13.19
CA ARG A 189 7.51 6.38 13.40
C ARG A 189 6.79 5.32 12.56
N ALA A 190 5.61 4.92 12.99
CA ALA A 190 4.70 4.10 12.18
C ALA A 190 3.89 4.94 11.19
N GLY A 191 3.22 4.29 10.26
CA GLY A 191 2.28 4.88 9.31
C GLY A 191 2.49 4.39 7.87
N VAL A 192 1.55 4.70 7.01
CA VAL A 192 1.71 4.47 5.56
C VAL A 192 2.78 5.42 5.02
N LEU A 193 3.79 4.86 4.37
CA LEU A 193 4.84 5.62 3.68
C LEU A 193 4.39 6.00 2.28
N ALA A 194 3.91 5.01 1.50
CA ALA A 194 3.46 5.23 0.14
C ALA A 194 2.37 4.22 -0.27
N ILE A 195 1.49 4.65 -1.17
CA ILE A 195 0.47 3.80 -1.79
C ILE A 195 0.83 3.63 -3.26
N GLU A 196 0.90 2.39 -3.72
CA GLU A 196 1.36 2.06 -5.07
C GLU A 196 0.19 1.65 -5.97
N TYR A 197 0.04 2.35 -7.08
CA TYR A 197 -0.90 2.02 -8.15
C TYR A 197 -0.14 1.47 -9.36
N ALA A 198 -0.51 0.28 -9.79
CA ALA A 198 -0.04 -0.25 -11.05
C ALA A 198 -0.59 0.57 -12.22
N VAL A 199 0.28 0.86 -13.20
CA VAL A 199 -0.08 1.48 -14.47
C VAL A 199 0.32 0.55 -15.63
N GLU A 200 -0.21 0.83 -16.82
CA GLU A 200 -0.05 -0.05 -17.99
C GLU A 200 1.41 -0.29 -18.40
N GLY A 201 2.32 0.67 -18.20
CA GLY A 201 3.72 0.49 -18.54
C GLY A 201 4.57 1.76 -18.48
N MET A 202 5.77 1.69 -19.05
CA MET A 202 6.75 2.77 -19.06
C MET A 202 6.20 4.08 -19.65
N ASN A 203 5.39 3.99 -20.70
CA ASN A 203 4.83 5.19 -21.33
C ASN A 203 3.99 6.00 -20.33
N GLN A 204 3.18 5.34 -19.50
CA GLN A 204 2.36 5.98 -18.48
C GLN A 204 3.21 6.59 -17.37
N ILE A 205 4.30 5.93 -16.95
CA ILE A 205 5.27 6.51 -16.00
C ILE A 205 5.86 7.81 -16.54
N MET A 206 6.31 7.82 -17.79
CA MET A 206 6.93 8.99 -18.41
C MET A 206 5.91 10.11 -18.68
N GLN A 207 4.71 9.79 -19.16
CA GLN A 207 3.63 10.76 -19.31
C GLN A 207 3.22 11.37 -17.96
N ALA A 208 3.14 10.53 -16.91
CA ALA A 208 2.84 10.99 -15.56
C ALA A 208 3.91 11.96 -15.03
N MET A 209 5.20 11.72 -15.32
CA MET A 209 6.27 12.63 -14.90
C MET A 209 6.03 14.05 -15.45
N TYR A 210 5.81 14.20 -16.76
CA TYR A 210 5.56 15.51 -17.37
C TYR A 210 4.24 16.13 -16.87
N PHE A 211 3.20 15.32 -16.71
CA PHE A 211 1.92 15.78 -16.16
C PHE A 211 2.07 16.31 -14.73
N LEU A 212 2.74 15.58 -13.84
CA LEU A 212 2.96 15.98 -12.45
C LEU A 212 3.78 17.27 -12.36
N GLN A 213 4.82 17.41 -13.19
CA GLN A 213 5.59 18.65 -13.31
C GLN A 213 4.69 19.83 -13.74
N SER A 214 3.87 19.66 -14.78
CA SER A 214 2.95 20.71 -15.24
C SER A 214 1.88 21.05 -14.21
N ALA A 215 1.46 20.08 -13.40
CA ALA A 215 0.51 20.25 -12.30
C ALA A 215 1.18 20.75 -11.01
N GLN A 216 2.49 21.01 -11.02
CA GLN A 216 3.29 21.45 -9.87
C GLN A 216 3.21 20.47 -8.67
N VAL A 217 3.04 19.18 -8.94
CA VAL A 217 3.10 18.13 -7.93
C VAL A 217 4.56 17.74 -7.71
N LYS A 218 4.99 17.73 -6.44
CA LYS A 218 6.37 17.39 -6.08
C LYS A 218 6.66 15.92 -6.34
N ILE A 219 7.57 15.63 -7.28
CA ILE A 219 8.15 14.30 -7.45
C ILE A 219 9.24 14.15 -6.37
N VAL A 220 9.19 13.06 -5.61
CA VAL A 220 10.10 12.81 -4.48
C VAL A 220 11.10 11.68 -4.77
N HIS A 221 10.79 10.77 -5.72
CA HIS A 221 11.70 9.72 -6.15
C HIS A 221 11.31 9.21 -7.55
N GLY A 222 12.28 9.02 -8.41
CA GLY A 222 12.05 8.53 -9.78
C GLY A 222 11.97 9.66 -10.83
N PRO A 223 11.67 9.30 -12.10
CA PRO A 223 11.43 7.93 -12.54
C PRO A 223 12.64 7.03 -12.33
N GLY A 224 12.38 5.75 -12.06
CA GLY A 224 13.43 4.81 -11.76
C GLY A 224 12.99 3.35 -11.90
N ARG A 225 13.94 2.42 -11.67
CA ARG A 225 13.69 0.98 -11.63
C ARG A 225 14.23 0.40 -10.33
N ARG A 226 13.41 -0.37 -9.61
CA ARG A 226 13.81 -1.02 -8.35
C ARG A 226 14.60 -2.30 -8.64
N PRO A 227 15.82 -2.49 -8.12
CA PRO A 227 16.59 -3.72 -8.32
C PRO A 227 15.92 -4.97 -7.73
N THR A 228 15.10 -4.81 -6.68
CA THR A 228 14.38 -5.89 -6.00
C THR A 228 13.30 -6.48 -6.90
N SER A 229 12.30 -5.67 -7.21
CA SER A 229 11.07 -6.09 -7.91
C SER A 229 11.13 -5.89 -9.43
N ASP A 230 12.21 -5.32 -9.95
CA ASP A 230 12.32 -4.87 -11.35
C ASP A 230 11.24 -3.88 -11.79
N GLN A 231 10.45 -3.37 -10.84
CA GLN A 231 9.41 -2.38 -11.12
C GLN A 231 10.00 -1.05 -11.54
N MET A 232 9.50 -0.49 -12.62
CA MET A 232 9.60 0.94 -12.85
C MET A 232 8.66 1.68 -11.91
N PHE A 233 9.08 2.85 -11.46
CA PHE A 233 8.31 3.64 -10.51
C PHE A 233 8.47 5.15 -10.69
N LEU A 234 7.47 5.89 -10.23
CA LEU A 234 7.49 7.34 -10.06
C LEU A 234 6.72 7.67 -8.80
N THR A 235 7.42 8.20 -7.77
CA THR A 235 6.83 8.54 -6.47
C THR A 235 6.69 10.04 -6.31
N PHE A 236 5.54 10.50 -5.86
CA PHE A 236 5.19 11.91 -5.73
C PHE A 236 4.35 12.19 -4.49
N ALA A 237 4.38 13.44 -4.04
CA ALA A 237 3.66 13.90 -2.87
C ALA A 237 2.17 14.13 -3.18
N GLY A 238 1.34 13.77 -2.23
CA GLY A 238 -0.09 14.04 -2.21
C GLY A 238 -0.53 14.84 -0.99
N PRO A 239 -1.83 14.94 -0.73
CA PRO A 239 -2.38 15.62 0.45
C PRO A 239 -1.84 15.04 1.75
N ASP A 240 -1.73 15.90 2.77
CA ASP A 240 -1.32 15.52 4.14
C ASP A 240 0.02 14.75 4.19
N ASP A 241 0.97 15.09 3.31
CA ASP A 241 2.32 14.49 3.16
C ASP A 241 2.29 12.98 2.82
N MET A 242 1.16 12.45 2.32
CA MET A 242 1.07 11.09 1.84
C MET A 242 1.79 10.95 0.51
N LEU A 243 2.56 9.87 0.36
CA LEU A 243 3.23 9.55 -0.89
C LEU A 243 2.41 8.58 -1.73
N PHE A 244 2.41 8.79 -3.03
CA PHE A 244 1.82 7.90 -4.02
C PHE A 244 2.85 7.51 -5.06
N SER A 245 2.77 6.28 -5.54
CA SER A 245 3.65 5.81 -6.60
C SER A 245 2.83 5.23 -7.75
N TYR A 246 3.18 5.59 -8.97
CA TYR A 246 2.85 4.78 -10.12
C TYR A 246 3.95 3.76 -10.36
N VAL A 247 3.57 2.50 -10.56
CA VAL A 247 4.51 1.39 -10.77
C VAL A 247 4.11 0.54 -11.97
N ALA A 248 5.10 0.00 -12.68
CA ALA A 248 4.87 -0.85 -13.84
C ALA A 248 5.92 -1.96 -13.95
N GLU A 249 5.62 -3.00 -14.72
CA GLU A 249 6.56 -4.04 -15.15
C GLU A 249 7.27 -4.81 -14.02
N GLY A 250 6.64 -4.94 -12.85
CA GLY A 250 7.21 -5.71 -11.73
C GLY A 250 7.29 -7.21 -12.03
N VAL A 251 8.31 -7.86 -11.47
CA VAL A 251 8.43 -9.31 -11.58
C VAL A 251 7.26 -10.00 -10.89
N ARG A 252 6.88 -11.15 -11.44
CA ARG A 252 5.95 -12.08 -10.85
C ARG A 252 6.68 -13.32 -10.36
N ILE A 253 6.37 -13.76 -9.16
CA ILE A 253 6.92 -14.94 -8.51
C ILE A 253 5.85 -16.03 -8.59
N ALA A 254 5.79 -16.72 -9.74
CA ALA A 254 4.76 -17.73 -9.98
C ALA A 254 5.05 -19.06 -9.26
N ASP A 255 6.30 -19.34 -8.93
CA ASP A 255 6.73 -20.55 -8.21
C ASP A 255 7.48 -20.18 -6.94
N ASP A 256 6.78 -20.25 -5.82
CA ASP A 256 7.35 -20.00 -4.48
C ASP A 256 8.51 -20.95 -4.12
N GLY A 257 8.50 -22.16 -4.64
CA GLY A 257 9.55 -23.13 -4.42
C GLY A 257 10.87 -22.80 -5.11
N ALA A 258 10.82 -22.09 -6.24
CA ALA A 258 11.99 -21.68 -7.01
C ALA A 258 12.56 -20.31 -6.57
N HIS A 259 11.72 -19.44 -5.99
CA HIS A 259 12.17 -18.12 -5.58
C HIS A 259 13.11 -18.20 -4.36
N ARG A 260 14.21 -17.46 -4.43
CA ARG A 260 15.15 -17.28 -3.31
C ARG A 260 15.25 -15.80 -2.99
N PRO A 261 14.80 -15.37 -1.79
CA PRO A 261 14.91 -13.98 -1.37
C PRO A 261 16.36 -13.49 -1.41
N ARG A 262 16.55 -12.29 -1.94
CA ARG A 262 17.87 -11.65 -2.05
C ARG A 262 18.02 -10.58 -1.00
N GLN A 263 19.24 -10.46 -0.45
CA GLN A 263 19.61 -9.40 0.46
C GLN A 263 20.39 -8.33 -0.30
N PHE A 264 19.80 -7.16 -0.45
CA PHE A 264 20.49 -5.99 -1.00
C PHE A 264 21.08 -5.14 0.13
N ALA A 265 22.29 -4.67 -0.05
CA ALA A 265 22.87 -3.70 0.88
C ALA A 265 22.03 -2.40 0.86
N ARG A 266 21.99 -1.68 1.99
CA ARG A 266 21.32 -0.37 2.07
C ARG A 266 22.17 0.70 1.36
N LYS A 267 22.05 0.77 0.04
CA LYS A 267 22.74 1.73 -0.84
C LYS A 267 21.73 2.42 -1.75
N ARG A 268 22.07 3.62 -2.23
CA ARG A 268 21.19 4.39 -3.13
C ARG A 268 20.75 3.56 -4.35
N LEU A 269 21.67 2.84 -4.97
CA LEU A 269 21.38 1.98 -6.12
C LEU A 269 20.49 0.78 -5.80
N SER A 270 20.35 0.39 -4.53
CA SER A 270 19.42 -0.66 -4.11
C SER A 270 17.96 -0.18 -4.06
N PHE A 271 17.73 1.13 -3.98
CA PHE A 271 16.39 1.72 -4.08
C PHE A 271 16.05 2.13 -5.52
N CYS A 272 17.05 2.48 -6.33
CA CYS A 272 16.86 2.85 -7.73
C CYS A 272 18.08 2.51 -8.59
N ALA A 273 17.97 1.46 -9.42
CA ALA A 273 19.03 1.02 -10.33
C ALA A 273 19.41 2.10 -11.37
N TRP A 274 18.51 3.02 -11.69
CA TRP A 274 18.79 4.12 -12.62
C TRP A 274 19.45 5.33 -11.93
N GLY A 275 19.63 5.28 -10.60
CA GLY A 275 20.34 6.29 -9.85
C GLY A 275 19.55 7.58 -9.62
N SER A 276 18.20 7.57 -9.74
CA SER A 276 17.42 8.76 -9.37
C SER A 276 17.57 9.05 -7.88
N GLU A 277 17.65 10.33 -7.54
CA GLU A 277 17.72 10.79 -6.16
C GLU A 277 16.36 10.66 -5.48
N SER A 278 16.38 10.38 -4.18
CA SER A 278 15.21 10.32 -3.34
C SER A 278 15.25 11.41 -2.28
N THR A 279 14.12 12.04 -2.01
CA THR A 279 13.93 12.92 -0.85
C THR A 279 13.14 12.24 0.27
N ILE A 280 12.98 10.92 0.22
CA ILE A 280 12.27 10.11 1.21
C ILE A 280 13.26 9.76 2.33
N PRO A 281 13.03 10.18 3.59
CA PRO A 281 13.99 9.97 4.69
C PRO A 281 14.30 8.47 4.93
N GLU A 282 13.33 7.60 4.74
CA GLU A 282 13.49 6.14 4.90
C GLU A 282 14.45 5.53 3.86
N PHE A 283 14.79 6.27 2.78
CA PHE A 283 15.71 5.86 1.71
C PHE A 283 17.06 6.56 1.79
N GLU A 284 17.24 7.44 2.77
CA GLU A 284 18.55 8.07 3.00
C GLU A 284 19.60 7.01 3.38
N VAL A 285 20.78 7.17 2.80
CA VAL A 285 21.94 6.30 3.01
C VAL A 285 23.06 7.18 3.55
N SER A 286 23.77 6.75 4.58
CA SER A 286 24.95 7.46 5.07
C SER A 286 26.04 7.46 3.97
N GLU A 287 26.74 8.60 3.79
CA GLU A 287 27.79 8.77 2.77
C GLU A 287 28.94 7.77 2.88
N ASP A 288 29.11 7.12 4.03
CA ASP A 288 30.16 6.12 4.29
C ASP A 288 29.85 4.71 3.70
N SER A 289 28.76 4.54 2.94
CA SER A 289 28.28 3.22 2.47
C SER A 289 28.46 2.97 0.97
N ASP A 290 29.14 3.84 0.23
CA ASP A 290 29.43 3.67 -1.21
C ASP A 290 30.69 2.82 -1.48
#